data_6fe6be1d145b76a1297029769d623b85
#
_entry.id   6fe6be1d145b76a1297029769d623b85
#
_cell.length_a   1.000
_cell.length_b   1.000
_cell.length_c   1.000
_cell.angle_alpha   90.00
_cell.angle_beta   90.00
_cell.angle_gamma   90.00
#
_symmetry.space_group_name_H-M   'P 1'
#
loop_
_entity.id
_entity.type
_entity.pdbx_description
1 polymer ?
#
loop_
_entity_poly.entity_id
_entity_poly.type
_entity_poly.pdbx_seq_one_letter_code
_entity_poly.pdbx_strand_id
1 'polypeptide(L)'
;MPVPRSVEPRPAHRPAPSRRALMRGAAWSVPVAAAAVSAPALAVSATCLPEGTLFDAQSRGMLVSGGIAGIDLDTIAGVNGVHAQAFDPAAPGADGTVSDTDANPLSVTALSALTIDLGGVAGTLSSILDLVAGQDAGVVGQYAYANEAVGGTNTAEIGSSGAVGDDGAVTLDTSSANPPALGHINLYSLLQNATGLSGVSALVASISDLTLDVGAAAGIAEMDSLCVAPTLATASADEVQRDYLLAYLRLLVESDTVGGLLSGLTDALDGGLDVSTSAVWDILEGVPLLGSLLAALGESALEVTATVDLTQLTGSPLPGEENAALQLDLGEGTILIDLASLLGGAYTGDISTWLNELAPNTRLFVDAGLPNDAVTSLLDTWVDSLVERLKDLITVTVRAGSVTGLGATGLLIQGSLRQFLEGGATATFVLLGIPVNLGALLNPLLASIGGVVQGTLDTLLNDNAVVNTALDAVGSVLTALFTVLEGVLRITVNAQNASSGVEPAAYSSISPDGRYDVAALHIELLGALNLLNLSLARGSVGENLPRL
;
A
#
# COMPACT_ATOMS: atom_id res chain seq x y z
N MET A 1 52.65 16.82 52.91
CA MET A 1 52.05 15.53 52.45
C MET A 1 51.03 15.85 51.35
N PRO A 2 51.27 15.47 50.10
CA PRO A 2 50.31 15.71 49.03
C PRO A 2 49.28 14.60 49.01
N VAL A 3 48.03 15.01 48.90
CA VAL A 3 46.86 14.14 48.77
C VAL A 3 46.85 13.46 47.37
N PRO A 4 46.64 12.14 47.22
CA PRO A 4 46.58 11.50 45.94
C PRO A 4 45.26 11.87 45.24
N ARG A 5 45.36 12.31 43.97
CA ARG A 5 44.23 12.50 43.06
C ARG A 5 43.60 11.13 42.73
N SER A 6 42.32 11.03 43.02
CA SER A 6 41.48 9.92 42.55
C SER A 6 41.42 9.92 41.02
N VAL A 7 41.84 8.84 40.40
CA VAL A 7 41.69 8.57 38.99
C VAL A 7 40.24 8.12 38.78
N GLU A 8 39.44 8.92 38.09
CA GLU A 8 38.13 8.51 37.63
C GLU A 8 38.28 7.34 36.65
N PRO A 9 37.49 6.26 36.79
CA PRO A 9 37.49 5.16 35.82
C PRO A 9 36.88 5.68 34.50
N ARG A 10 37.60 5.51 33.39
CA ARG A 10 37.09 5.72 32.04
C ARG A 10 35.85 4.84 31.86
N PRO A 11 34.77 5.37 31.25
CA PRO A 11 33.63 4.53 30.87
C PRO A 11 34.14 3.43 29.94
N ALA A 12 33.83 2.18 30.29
CA ALA A 12 34.10 1.04 29.45
C ALA A 12 33.32 1.24 28.15
N HIS A 13 34.00 1.27 27.01
CA HIS A 13 33.38 1.17 25.70
C HIS A 13 32.59 -0.13 25.71
N ARG A 14 31.27 -0.02 25.72
CA ARG A 14 30.40 -1.16 25.37
C ARG A 14 30.66 -1.41 23.89
N PRO A 15 31.03 -2.64 23.49
CA PRO A 15 31.08 -2.98 22.08
C PRO A 15 29.70 -2.70 21.52
N ALA A 16 29.62 -2.00 20.39
CA ALA A 16 28.39 -1.81 19.66
C ALA A 16 27.77 -3.20 19.39
N PRO A 17 26.48 -3.39 19.62
CA PRO A 17 25.85 -4.69 19.33
C PRO A 17 26.08 -5.00 17.85
N SER A 18 26.58 -6.19 17.55
CA SER A 18 26.75 -6.62 16.17
C SER A 18 25.38 -6.52 15.47
N ARG A 19 25.33 -6.02 14.24
CA ARG A 19 24.10 -5.84 13.45
C ARG A 19 23.26 -7.10 13.37
N ARG A 20 23.90 -8.30 13.41
CA ARG A 20 23.22 -9.58 13.60
C ARG A 20 22.34 -9.66 14.87
N ALA A 21 22.65 -8.90 15.91
CA ALA A 21 21.85 -8.87 17.14
C ALA A 21 20.66 -7.91 17.01
N LEU A 22 20.79 -6.84 16.20
CA LEU A 22 19.69 -5.91 15.90
C LEU A 22 18.69 -6.52 14.91
N MET A 23 19.17 -7.25 13.90
CA MET A 23 18.31 -8.00 12.95
C MET A 23 17.57 -9.18 13.62
N ARG A 24 18.06 -9.69 14.73
CA ARG A 24 17.36 -10.72 15.53
C ARG A 24 16.33 -10.16 16.50
N GLY A 25 16.32 -8.87 16.74
CA GLY A 25 15.34 -8.18 17.58
C GLY A 25 14.08 -7.79 16.81
N ALA A 26 14.19 -7.51 15.52
CA ALA A 26 13.06 -7.45 14.61
C ALA A 26 12.64 -8.89 14.34
N ALA A 27 11.40 -9.26 14.61
CA ALA A 27 10.88 -10.63 14.51
C ALA A 27 10.79 -11.12 13.04
N TRP A 28 11.91 -11.11 12.33
CA TRP A 28 12.10 -11.73 11.03
C TRP A 28 12.56 -13.18 11.21
N SER A 29 11.75 -14.02 11.83
CA SER A 29 11.89 -15.45 11.73
C SER A 29 11.03 -15.95 10.57
N VAL A 30 11.43 -15.65 9.35
CA VAL A 30 10.88 -16.30 8.18
C VAL A 30 11.65 -17.60 7.97
N PRO A 31 11.01 -18.76 7.97
CA PRO A 31 11.64 -19.95 7.42
C PRO A 31 11.63 -19.78 5.89
N VAL A 32 12.74 -19.33 5.33
CA VAL A 32 12.97 -19.41 3.89
C VAL A 32 12.98 -20.89 3.54
N ALA A 33 11.83 -21.40 3.09
CA ALA A 33 11.80 -22.61 2.29
C ALA A 33 12.30 -22.22 0.88
N ALA A 34 13.61 -22.01 0.76
CA ALA A 34 14.26 -21.96 -0.52
C ALA A 34 14.01 -23.30 -1.20
N ALA A 35 13.12 -23.35 -2.18
CA ALA A 35 13.12 -24.39 -3.18
C ALA A 35 14.45 -24.23 -3.96
N ALA A 36 15.50 -24.85 -3.44
CA ALA A 36 16.77 -24.98 -4.13
C ALA A 36 16.52 -25.82 -5.39
N VAL A 37 16.27 -25.14 -6.51
CA VAL A 37 16.54 -25.73 -7.81
C VAL A 37 18.06 -25.85 -7.86
N SER A 38 18.57 -27.06 -7.64
CA SER A 38 19.98 -27.39 -7.76
C SER A 38 20.41 -27.22 -9.23
N ALA A 39 20.80 -26.02 -9.61
CA ALA A 39 21.73 -25.86 -10.71
C ALA A 39 23.07 -26.45 -10.19
N PRO A 40 23.79 -27.26 -10.99
CA PRO A 40 25.11 -27.71 -10.59
C PRO A 40 26.00 -26.47 -10.48
N ALA A 41 26.23 -26.02 -9.25
CA ALA A 41 27.26 -25.04 -8.97
C ALA A 41 28.58 -25.68 -9.38
N LEU A 42 29.14 -25.25 -10.50
CA LEU A 42 30.58 -25.32 -10.68
C LEU A 42 31.15 -24.41 -9.60
N ALA A 43 31.47 -25.00 -8.46
CA ALA A 43 32.22 -24.33 -7.42
C ALA A 43 33.60 -23.98 -7.97
N VAL A 44 33.70 -22.84 -8.63
CA VAL A 44 34.98 -22.17 -8.77
C VAL A 44 35.28 -21.68 -7.36
N SER A 45 36.26 -22.29 -6.71
CA SER A 45 36.76 -21.85 -5.41
C SER A 45 37.11 -20.37 -5.53
N ALA A 46 36.34 -19.50 -4.91
CA ALA A 46 36.66 -18.09 -4.81
C ALA A 46 38.03 -18.01 -4.14
N THR A 47 39.02 -17.51 -4.85
CA THR A 47 40.35 -17.31 -4.28
C THR A 47 40.31 -15.97 -3.56
N CYS A 48 39.98 -16.03 -2.26
CA CYS A 48 40.02 -14.83 -1.43
C CYS A 48 41.43 -14.23 -1.49
N LEU A 49 41.50 -12.93 -1.61
CA LEU A 49 42.77 -12.22 -1.53
C LEU A 49 43.37 -12.34 -0.12
N PRO A 50 44.69 -12.35 0.00
CA PRO A 50 45.33 -12.39 1.31
C PRO A 50 44.86 -11.21 2.21
N GLU A 51 44.75 -11.47 3.50
CA GLU A 51 44.49 -10.44 4.50
C GLU A 51 45.53 -9.29 4.36
N GLY A 52 45.05 -8.05 4.38
CA GLY A 52 45.87 -6.86 4.15
C GLY A 52 46.04 -6.47 2.69
N THR A 53 45.42 -7.18 1.73
CA THR A 53 45.36 -6.70 0.34
C THR A 53 44.53 -5.43 0.29
N LEU A 54 45.06 -4.39 -0.36
CA LEU A 54 44.39 -3.10 -0.57
C LEU A 54 43.66 -3.08 -1.90
N PHE A 55 42.51 -2.40 -1.94
CA PHE A 55 41.75 -2.17 -3.19
C PHE A 55 40.96 -0.87 -3.13
N ASP A 56 40.50 -0.46 -4.29
CA ASP A 56 39.57 0.65 -4.45
C ASP A 56 38.15 0.14 -4.13
N ALA A 57 37.65 0.51 -2.96
CA ALA A 57 36.35 0.09 -2.48
C ALA A 57 35.35 1.24 -2.61
N GLN A 58 34.16 0.98 -3.08
CA GLN A 58 33.13 1.98 -3.34
C GLN A 58 31.77 1.54 -2.88
N SER A 59 31.01 2.48 -2.32
CA SER A 59 29.61 2.28 -1.98
C SER A 59 28.77 3.52 -2.25
N ARG A 60 27.46 3.35 -2.43
CA ARG A 60 26.53 4.46 -2.74
C ARG A 60 25.19 4.23 -2.10
N GLY A 61 24.58 5.32 -1.61
CA GLY A 61 23.19 5.35 -1.17
C GLY A 61 22.43 6.42 -1.95
N MET A 62 21.36 6.05 -2.66
CA MET A 62 20.57 6.94 -3.50
C MET A 62 19.10 6.73 -3.25
N LEU A 63 18.44 7.70 -2.60
CA LEU A 63 17.01 7.58 -2.34
C LEU A 63 16.19 7.60 -3.63
N VAL A 64 16.58 8.44 -4.57
CA VAL A 64 15.95 8.60 -5.88
C VAL A 64 17.05 8.49 -6.93
N SER A 65 16.85 7.64 -7.93
CA SER A 65 17.81 7.49 -9.03
C SER A 65 17.12 7.12 -10.34
N GLY A 66 17.77 7.37 -11.47
CA GLY A 66 17.24 7.11 -12.80
C GLY A 66 16.67 8.34 -13.48
N GLY A 67 15.63 8.18 -14.29
CA GLY A 67 15.09 9.25 -15.13
C GLY A 67 13.59 9.47 -14.99
N ILE A 68 13.18 10.73 -15.02
CA ILE A 68 11.78 11.13 -15.02
C ILE A 68 11.58 12.34 -15.95
N ALA A 69 10.62 12.26 -16.85
CA ALA A 69 10.28 13.33 -17.81
C ALA A 69 11.49 13.84 -18.61
N GLY A 70 12.41 12.94 -19.00
CA GLY A 70 13.63 13.27 -19.76
C GLY A 70 14.78 13.86 -18.94
N ILE A 71 14.63 13.98 -17.64
CA ILE A 71 15.66 14.41 -16.70
C ILE A 71 16.35 13.18 -16.13
N ASP A 72 17.67 13.14 -16.21
CA ASP A 72 18.52 12.15 -15.55
C ASP A 72 18.81 12.64 -14.11
N LEU A 73 18.18 12.03 -13.12
CA LEU A 73 18.28 12.41 -11.71
C LEU A 73 19.66 12.11 -11.12
N ASP A 74 20.37 11.14 -11.66
CA ASP A 74 21.71 10.74 -11.22
C ASP A 74 22.78 11.83 -11.50
N THR A 75 22.47 12.78 -12.40
CA THR A 75 23.36 13.90 -12.76
C THR A 75 23.09 15.17 -11.95
N ILE A 76 22.04 15.21 -11.15
CA ILE A 76 21.61 16.42 -10.46
C ILE A 76 22.28 16.52 -9.10
N ALA A 77 23.05 17.59 -8.90
CA ALA A 77 23.69 17.88 -7.61
C ALA A 77 22.64 18.00 -6.49
N GLY A 78 22.82 17.23 -5.41
CA GLY A 78 21.90 17.14 -4.29
C GLY A 78 20.81 16.08 -4.42
N VAL A 79 20.74 15.37 -5.57
CA VAL A 79 19.86 14.20 -5.81
C VAL A 79 20.69 12.93 -6.05
N ASN A 80 21.91 13.08 -6.59
CA ASN A 80 22.82 11.98 -6.94
C ASN A 80 23.26 11.08 -5.77
N GLY A 81 22.71 11.30 -4.58
CA GLY A 81 22.96 10.46 -3.42
C GLY A 81 24.28 10.73 -2.71
N VAL A 82 24.67 9.81 -1.88
CA VAL A 82 25.95 9.79 -1.15
C VAL A 82 26.86 8.73 -1.76
N HIS A 83 28.17 8.99 -1.75
CA HIS A 83 29.17 8.12 -2.32
C HIS A 83 30.41 8.08 -1.43
N ALA A 84 30.76 6.91 -0.93
CA ALA A 84 32.01 6.66 -0.24
C ALA A 84 32.98 5.90 -1.14
N GLN A 85 34.24 6.35 -1.17
CA GLN A 85 35.32 5.72 -1.91
C GLN A 85 36.58 5.69 -1.04
N ALA A 86 37.03 4.50 -0.69
CA ALA A 86 38.17 4.32 0.24
C ALA A 86 39.53 4.51 -0.39
N PHE A 87 39.63 4.92 -1.64
CA PHE A 87 40.89 5.19 -2.34
C PHE A 87 41.00 6.62 -2.85
N ASP A 88 42.06 7.31 -2.43
CA ASP A 88 42.49 8.55 -3.04
C ASP A 88 43.79 8.32 -3.83
N PRO A 89 43.74 8.31 -5.18
CA PRO A 89 44.94 8.15 -5.99
C PRO A 89 45.98 9.28 -5.79
N ALA A 90 45.58 10.43 -5.23
CA ALA A 90 46.45 11.54 -4.93
C ALA A 90 47.23 11.39 -3.61
N ALA A 91 46.83 10.46 -2.75
CA ALA A 91 47.47 10.20 -1.45
C ALA A 91 47.76 8.70 -1.22
N PRO A 92 48.47 8.00 -2.16
CA PRO A 92 48.74 6.59 -1.97
C PRO A 92 49.78 6.40 -0.86
N GLY A 93 49.40 5.75 0.24
CA GLY A 93 50.35 5.22 1.21
C GLY A 93 50.50 5.98 2.50
N ALA A 94 49.48 6.57 3.06
CA ALA A 94 49.44 6.79 4.51
C ALA A 94 49.24 5.44 5.20
N ASP A 95 50.08 5.07 6.14
CA ASP A 95 50.02 3.84 6.96
C ASP A 95 48.69 3.79 7.72
N GLY A 96 47.69 3.20 7.15
CA GLY A 96 46.38 3.00 7.79
C GLY A 96 45.31 2.60 6.81
N THR A 97 44.36 1.80 7.26
CA THR A 97 43.11 1.56 6.56
C THR A 97 42.40 2.88 6.33
N VAL A 98 42.26 3.29 5.08
CA VAL A 98 41.45 4.45 4.70
C VAL A 98 40.01 3.96 4.61
N SER A 99 39.15 4.54 5.43
CA SER A 99 37.71 4.38 5.31
C SER A 99 37.11 5.72 4.95
N ASP A 100 36.12 5.70 4.09
CA ASP A 100 35.31 6.85 3.75
C ASP A 100 33.87 6.62 4.15
N THR A 101 33.19 7.66 4.61
CA THR A 101 31.80 7.61 5.04
C THR A 101 31.12 8.88 4.58
N ASP A 102 30.01 8.71 3.88
CA ASP A 102 29.14 9.81 3.51
C ASP A 102 27.72 9.51 3.99
N ALA A 103 27.10 10.46 4.69
CA ALA A 103 25.74 10.32 5.19
C ALA A 103 25.02 11.65 5.04
N ASN A 104 23.88 11.61 4.38
CA ASN A 104 23.13 12.83 4.11
C ASN A 104 21.62 12.53 3.97
N PRO A 105 20.73 13.30 4.60
CA PRO A 105 19.34 13.30 4.22
C PRO A 105 19.15 14.02 2.87
N LEU A 106 18.34 13.46 1.99
CA LEU A 106 18.00 14.09 0.72
C LEU A 106 17.34 15.46 0.95
N SER A 107 17.76 16.46 0.19
CA SER A 107 17.07 17.76 0.19
C SER A 107 15.79 17.69 -0.65
N VAL A 108 14.68 17.24 -0.05
CA VAL A 108 13.36 17.15 -0.70
C VAL A 108 12.93 18.51 -1.28
N THR A 109 13.24 19.62 -0.57
CA THR A 109 12.93 20.97 -1.07
C THR A 109 13.72 21.31 -2.33
N ALA A 110 14.99 20.90 -2.44
CA ALA A 110 15.78 21.14 -3.65
C ALA A 110 15.26 20.28 -4.81
N LEU A 111 14.90 19.01 -4.55
CA LEU A 111 14.33 18.11 -5.54
C LEU A 111 12.99 18.63 -6.09
N SER A 112 12.10 19.06 -5.20
CA SER A 112 10.77 19.56 -5.60
C SER A 112 10.79 20.87 -6.37
N ALA A 113 11.88 21.65 -6.28
CA ALA A 113 12.06 22.90 -7.01
C ALA A 113 12.56 22.71 -8.45
N LEU A 114 12.94 21.48 -8.86
CA LEU A 114 13.38 21.19 -10.22
C LEU A 114 12.24 21.38 -11.22
N THR A 115 12.52 22.13 -12.32
CA THR A 115 11.54 22.32 -13.40
C THR A 115 11.67 21.18 -14.42
N ILE A 116 10.52 20.70 -14.87
CA ILE A 116 10.40 19.63 -15.88
C ILE A 116 9.57 20.14 -17.07
N ASP A 117 9.77 19.54 -18.23
CA ASP A 117 8.97 19.77 -19.43
C ASP A 117 8.24 18.48 -19.84
N LEU A 118 6.93 18.48 -19.64
CA LEU A 118 6.03 17.40 -20.04
C LEU A 118 5.39 17.75 -21.38
N GLY A 119 6.13 17.60 -22.48
CA GLY A 119 5.59 17.78 -23.83
C GLY A 119 5.06 19.20 -24.12
N GLY A 120 5.71 20.24 -23.57
CA GLY A 120 5.33 21.64 -23.72
C GLY A 120 4.54 22.24 -22.55
N VAL A 121 4.25 21.45 -21.53
CA VAL A 121 3.71 21.93 -20.23
C VAL A 121 4.86 21.98 -19.23
N ALA A 122 5.32 23.19 -18.92
CA ALA A 122 6.33 23.37 -17.87
C ALA A 122 5.70 23.10 -16.49
N GLY A 123 6.30 22.22 -15.73
CA GLY A 123 5.90 21.90 -14.36
C GLY A 123 7.10 21.85 -13.43
N THR A 124 6.88 21.53 -12.18
CA THR A 124 7.94 21.18 -11.22
C THR A 124 8.01 19.67 -11.09
N LEU A 125 9.17 19.13 -10.72
CA LEU A 125 9.31 17.69 -10.48
C LEU A 125 8.33 17.20 -9.40
N SER A 126 8.01 18.04 -8.43
CA SER A 126 6.99 17.76 -7.40
C SER A 126 5.59 17.53 -7.93
N SER A 127 5.28 17.96 -9.15
CA SER A 127 3.99 17.61 -9.78
C SER A 127 3.92 16.15 -10.24
N ILE A 128 5.07 15.45 -10.30
CA ILE A 128 5.14 14.03 -10.65
C ILE A 128 5.62 13.20 -9.46
N LEU A 129 6.68 13.66 -8.77
CA LEU A 129 7.28 12.99 -7.63
C LEU A 129 7.22 13.93 -6.43
N ASP A 130 6.28 13.69 -5.54
CA ASP A 130 6.11 14.43 -4.30
C ASP A 130 6.58 13.54 -3.13
N LEU A 131 7.80 13.80 -2.66
CA LEU A 131 8.37 13.12 -1.50
C LEU A 131 7.96 13.82 -0.21
N VAL A 132 7.72 13.05 0.83
CA VAL A 132 7.36 13.60 2.15
C VAL A 132 8.45 14.53 2.66
N ALA A 133 8.13 15.82 2.80
CA ALA A 133 9.07 16.89 3.13
C ALA A 133 9.56 16.90 4.58
N GLY A 134 9.09 15.96 5.41
CA GLY A 134 9.43 15.93 6.84
C GLY A 134 10.67 15.06 7.11
N GLN A 135 11.80 15.68 7.46
CA GLN A 135 12.96 14.94 8.01
C GLN A 135 12.59 14.15 9.28
N ASP A 136 11.55 14.57 9.99
CA ASP A 136 11.03 13.90 11.19
C ASP A 136 10.39 12.52 10.89
N ALA A 137 10.08 12.21 9.64
CA ALA A 137 9.54 10.90 9.25
C ALA A 137 10.61 9.80 9.18
N GLY A 138 11.91 10.15 9.12
CA GLY A 138 13.01 9.18 9.11
C GLY A 138 13.08 8.30 7.86
N VAL A 139 12.48 8.74 6.73
CA VAL A 139 12.35 7.94 5.49
C VAL A 139 13.23 8.40 4.33
N VAL A 140 14.02 9.45 4.53
CA VAL A 140 14.82 10.09 3.46
C VAL A 140 16.33 10.05 3.72
N GLY A 141 16.80 9.10 4.51
CA GLY A 141 18.22 8.90 4.80
C GLY A 141 18.98 8.35 3.59
N GLN A 142 20.27 8.66 3.52
CA GLN A 142 21.21 8.09 2.56
C GLN A 142 22.54 7.87 3.30
N TYR A 143 23.16 6.71 3.09
CA TYR A 143 24.41 6.34 3.75
C TYR A 143 25.31 5.54 2.82
N ALA A 144 26.60 5.84 2.87
CA ALA A 144 27.65 5.09 2.19
C ALA A 144 28.86 4.93 3.11
N TYR A 145 29.46 3.75 3.11
CA TYR A 145 30.68 3.44 3.82
C TYR A 145 31.55 2.50 2.97
N ALA A 146 32.81 2.79 2.83
CA ALA A 146 33.78 1.95 2.15
C ALA A 146 35.07 1.83 2.97
N ASN A 147 35.71 0.66 2.91
CA ASN A 147 36.98 0.36 3.56
C ASN A 147 37.92 -0.36 2.58
N GLU A 148 39.15 0.12 2.44
CA GLU A 148 40.11 -0.35 1.47
C GLU A 148 40.83 -1.65 1.82
N ALA A 149 40.66 -2.20 3.03
CA ALA A 149 41.46 -3.32 3.49
C ALA A 149 40.68 -4.65 3.58
N VAL A 150 41.26 -5.72 3.06
CA VAL A 150 40.80 -7.09 3.29
C VAL A 150 41.11 -7.50 4.73
N GLY A 151 40.13 -8.00 5.41
CA GLY A 151 40.27 -8.63 6.72
C GLY A 151 39.85 -7.73 7.87
N GLY A 152 39.40 -8.37 8.91
CA GLY A 152 38.86 -7.76 10.13
C GLY A 152 37.44 -8.22 10.42
N THR A 153 36.90 -7.72 11.53
CA THR A 153 35.54 -8.03 11.99
C THR A 153 34.52 -7.00 11.51
N ASN A 154 34.93 -6.02 10.72
CA ASN A 154 34.09 -4.91 10.28
C ASN A 154 33.59 -5.15 8.85
N THR A 155 32.37 -4.76 8.60
CA THR A 155 31.79 -4.64 7.27
C THR A 155 32.70 -3.79 6.37
N ALA A 156 32.99 -4.30 5.19
CA ALA A 156 33.89 -3.63 4.25
C ALA A 156 33.20 -2.48 3.50
N GLU A 157 31.94 -2.66 3.15
CA GLU A 157 31.16 -1.67 2.40
C GLU A 157 29.70 -1.73 2.78
N ILE A 158 29.06 -0.56 2.83
CA ILE A 158 27.62 -0.43 2.99
C ILE A 158 27.17 0.71 2.09
N GLY A 159 26.15 0.44 1.27
CA GLY A 159 25.40 1.48 0.57
C GLY A 159 23.92 1.30 0.88
N SER A 160 23.28 2.33 1.43
CA SER A 160 21.86 2.24 1.78
C SER A 160 21.15 3.58 1.63
N SER A 161 19.84 3.52 1.41
CA SER A 161 19.00 4.71 1.37
C SER A 161 17.54 4.41 1.73
N GLY A 162 16.76 5.47 1.99
CA GLY A 162 15.38 5.39 2.42
C GLY A 162 15.23 5.56 3.93
N ALA A 163 14.50 4.67 4.57
CA ALA A 163 14.30 4.66 6.02
C ALA A 163 15.53 4.13 6.75
N VAL A 164 16.67 4.81 6.58
CA VAL A 164 17.98 4.46 7.17
C VAL A 164 18.55 5.61 7.96
N GLY A 165 19.32 5.27 9.00
CA GLY A 165 20.04 6.24 9.85
C GLY A 165 21.43 6.58 9.33
N ASP A 166 22.13 7.42 10.11
CA ASP A 166 23.51 7.86 9.84
C ASP A 166 24.55 6.71 9.91
N ASP A 167 24.15 5.52 10.28
CA ASP A 167 24.96 4.30 10.30
C ASP A 167 24.54 3.30 9.20
N GLY A 168 23.60 3.67 8.33
CA GLY A 168 23.07 2.86 7.26
C GLY A 168 22.07 1.79 7.69
N ALA A 169 21.76 1.68 8.98
CA ALA A 169 20.77 0.71 9.47
C ALA A 169 19.33 1.20 9.26
N VAL A 170 18.38 0.28 9.06
CA VAL A 170 16.96 0.62 8.98
C VAL A 170 16.48 1.24 10.29
N THR A 171 15.82 2.39 10.19
CA THR A 171 15.26 3.13 11.34
C THR A 171 13.75 2.93 11.51
N LEU A 172 13.08 2.34 10.52
CA LEU A 172 11.64 2.14 10.53
C LEU A 172 11.23 1.11 11.58
N ASP A 173 10.25 1.47 12.41
CA ASP A 173 9.51 0.53 13.24
C ASP A 173 8.45 -0.17 12.38
N THR A 174 8.77 -1.37 11.92
CA THR A 174 7.88 -2.20 11.09
C THR A 174 6.66 -2.72 11.85
N SER A 175 6.61 -2.57 13.18
CA SER A 175 5.45 -2.92 14.01
C SER A 175 4.40 -1.80 14.08
N SER A 176 4.69 -0.63 13.50
CA SER A 176 3.74 0.48 13.44
C SER A 176 2.57 0.13 12.53
N ALA A 177 1.35 0.27 13.03
CA ALA A 177 0.13 0.07 12.25
C ALA A 177 0.00 1.09 11.09
N ASN A 178 0.66 2.25 11.22
CA ASN A 178 0.67 3.31 10.21
C ASN A 178 2.12 3.71 9.90
N PRO A 179 2.82 2.98 9.04
CA PRO A 179 4.16 3.36 8.62
C PRO A 179 4.10 4.69 7.85
N PRO A 180 5.12 5.54 7.97
CA PRO A 180 5.16 6.81 7.25
C PRO A 180 5.18 6.58 5.73
N ALA A 181 4.64 7.54 4.98
CA ALA A 181 4.77 7.57 3.54
C ALA A 181 6.20 8.00 3.13
N LEU A 182 6.75 7.41 2.07
CA LEU A 182 7.91 7.95 1.37
C LEU A 182 7.49 9.10 0.47
N GLY A 183 6.40 8.93 -0.27
CA GLY A 183 5.89 9.95 -1.18
C GLY A 183 4.87 9.41 -2.18
N HIS A 184 4.51 10.28 -3.11
CA HIS A 184 3.51 10.03 -4.13
C HIS A 184 4.10 10.22 -5.54
N ILE A 185 3.74 9.33 -6.47
CA ILE A 185 4.11 9.44 -7.87
C ILE A 185 2.84 9.63 -8.69
N ASN A 186 2.70 10.81 -9.31
CA ASN A 186 1.58 11.11 -10.19
C ASN A 186 1.77 10.43 -11.55
N LEU A 187 1.18 9.26 -11.70
CA LEU A 187 1.21 8.47 -12.93
C LEU A 187 0.32 9.07 -14.01
N TYR A 188 -0.77 9.75 -13.64
CA TYR A 188 -1.69 10.37 -14.60
C TYR A 188 -0.99 11.39 -15.50
N SER A 189 -0.21 12.30 -14.90
CA SER A 189 0.58 13.29 -15.63
C SER A 189 1.56 12.67 -16.63
N LEU A 190 2.16 11.52 -16.27
CA LEU A 190 3.05 10.77 -17.15
C LEU A 190 2.28 10.06 -18.27
N LEU A 191 1.16 9.41 -17.94
CA LEU A 191 0.34 8.67 -18.90
C LEU A 191 -0.33 9.60 -19.93
N GLN A 192 -0.69 10.83 -19.58
CA GLN A 192 -1.19 11.82 -20.52
C GLN A 192 -0.21 12.07 -21.69
N ASN A 193 1.10 11.94 -21.44
CA ASN A 193 2.15 12.10 -22.43
C ASN A 193 2.49 10.80 -23.16
N ALA A 194 1.96 9.67 -22.70
CA ALA A 194 2.20 8.32 -23.23
C ALA A 194 1.01 7.77 -24.04
N THR A 195 0.15 8.62 -24.59
CA THR A 195 -1.11 8.25 -25.25
C THR A 195 -0.98 7.35 -26.49
N GLY A 196 0.23 7.22 -27.05
CA GLY A 196 0.50 6.28 -28.14
C GLY A 196 0.59 4.81 -27.71
N LEU A 197 0.60 4.54 -26.41
CA LEU A 197 0.66 3.19 -25.86
C LEU A 197 -0.75 2.58 -25.72
N SER A 198 -0.83 1.25 -25.86
CA SER A 198 -2.09 0.52 -25.84
C SER A 198 -2.82 0.67 -24.50
N GLY A 199 -4.11 0.98 -24.53
CA GLY A 199 -4.96 1.11 -23.34
C GLY A 199 -4.86 2.46 -22.62
N VAL A 200 -3.74 3.18 -22.75
CA VAL A 200 -3.50 4.43 -22.01
C VAL A 200 -4.54 5.50 -22.32
N SER A 201 -4.88 5.71 -23.60
CA SER A 201 -5.88 6.73 -23.98
C SER A 201 -7.27 6.44 -23.39
N ALA A 202 -7.66 5.17 -23.27
CA ALA A 202 -8.93 4.78 -22.67
C ALA A 202 -8.94 5.04 -21.16
N LEU A 203 -7.86 4.69 -20.48
CA LEU A 203 -7.71 4.95 -19.04
C LEU A 203 -7.73 6.45 -18.75
N VAL A 204 -6.88 7.24 -19.40
CA VAL A 204 -6.78 8.71 -19.21
C VAL A 204 -8.12 9.40 -19.46
N ALA A 205 -8.94 8.87 -20.38
CA ALA A 205 -10.28 9.42 -20.64
C ALA A 205 -11.33 9.07 -19.56
N SER A 206 -11.06 8.08 -18.69
CA SER A 206 -12.00 7.59 -17.69
C SER A 206 -11.69 8.03 -16.26
N ILE A 207 -10.52 8.65 -16.04
CA ILE A 207 -10.05 9.09 -14.72
C ILE A 207 -9.63 10.57 -14.79
N SER A 208 -9.61 11.23 -13.65
CA SER A 208 -9.11 12.61 -13.49
C SER A 208 -7.73 12.67 -12.86
N ASP A 209 -7.36 11.67 -12.03
CA ASP A 209 -6.00 11.50 -11.49
C ASP A 209 -5.68 10.01 -11.26
N LEU A 210 -4.37 9.70 -11.23
CA LEU A 210 -3.82 8.39 -10.88
C LEU A 210 -2.48 8.59 -10.17
N THR A 211 -2.47 8.26 -8.91
CA THR A 211 -1.29 8.42 -8.06
C THR A 211 -0.86 7.07 -7.49
N LEU A 212 0.44 6.76 -7.52
CA LEU A 212 1.05 5.67 -6.78
C LEU A 212 1.55 6.22 -5.45
N ASP A 213 0.93 5.78 -4.36
CA ASP A 213 1.32 6.10 -3.00
C ASP A 213 2.31 5.04 -2.51
N VAL A 214 3.51 5.48 -2.14
CA VAL A 214 4.64 4.63 -1.74
C VAL A 214 4.91 4.84 -0.25
N GLY A 215 4.79 3.76 0.52
CA GLY A 215 5.16 3.74 1.93
C GLY A 215 6.67 3.85 2.15
N ALA A 216 7.07 3.98 3.40
CA ALA A 216 8.48 3.99 3.77
C ALA A 216 9.20 2.81 3.10
N ALA A 217 10.35 3.10 2.50
CA ALA A 217 11.14 2.14 1.77
C ALA A 217 12.61 2.22 2.19
N ALA A 218 13.33 1.11 2.13
CA ALA A 218 14.77 1.07 2.30
C ALA A 218 15.40 0.06 1.34
N GLY A 219 16.59 0.39 0.84
CA GLY A 219 17.43 -0.52 0.08
C GLY A 219 18.84 -0.52 0.66
N ILE A 220 19.37 -1.70 0.97
CA ILE A 220 20.67 -1.88 1.63
C ILE A 220 21.47 -2.91 0.86
N ALA A 221 22.65 -2.52 0.38
CA ALA A 221 23.68 -3.42 -0.08
C ALA A 221 24.84 -3.41 0.90
N GLU A 222 25.30 -4.59 1.28
CA GLU A 222 26.36 -4.77 2.26
C GLU A 222 27.34 -5.86 1.80
N MET A 223 28.63 -5.58 1.93
CA MET A 223 29.69 -6.54 1.64
C MET A 223 30.57 -6.72 2.89
N ASP A 224 30.47 -7.88 3.51
CA ASP A 224 31.18 -8.18 4.78
C ASP A 224 32.64 -8.58 4.58
N SER A 225 32.95 -9.21 3.45
CA SER A 225 34.29 -9.71 3.17
C SER A 225 34.63 -9.54 1.71
N LEU A 226 35.90 -9.31 1.47
CA LEU A 226 36.43 -9.08 0.14
C LEU A 226 37.13 -10.34 -0.37
N CYS A 227 36.34 -11.31 -0.74
CA CYS A 227 36.81 -12.29 -1.71
C CYS A 227 36.55 -11.70 -3.10
N VAL A 228 37.53 -10.95 -3.62
CA VAL A 228 37.42 -10.38 -4.96
C VAL A 228 37.41 -11.53 -5.96
N ALA A 229 36.24 -11.78 -6.50
CA ALA A 229 36.16 -12.60 -7.70
C ALA A 229 36.58 -11.74 -8.89
N PRO A 230 37.48 -12.21 -9.74
CA PRO A 230 37.96 -11.45 -10.90
C PRO A 230 36.88 -11.19 -11.97
N THR A 231 35.70 -11.75 -11.79
CA THR A 231 34.52 -11.48 -12.64
C THR A 231 33.24 -11.71 -11.80
N LEU A 232 32.18 -10.96 -12.08
CA LEU A 232 30.83 -11.12 -11.51
C LEU A 232 30.31 -12.55 -11.43
N ALA A 233 30.72 -13.40 -12.36
CA ALA A 233 30.32 -14.81 -12.40
C ALA A 233 30.85 -15.66 -11.23
N THR A 234 31.71 -15.12 -10.39
CA THR A 234 32.40 -15.87 -9.32
C THR A 234 32.23 -15.27 -7.92
N ALA A 235 31.57 -14.13 -7.76
CA ALA A 235 31.15 -13.67 -6.45
C ALA A 235 30.11 -14.66 -5.91
N SER A 236 30.35 -15.26 -4.74
CA SER A 236 29.33 -16.08 -4.11
C SER A 236 28.22 -15.17 -3.56
N ALA A 237 26.98 -15.61 -3.64
CA ALA A 237 25.85 -14.91 -3.06
C ALA A 237 25.99 -14.68 -1.55
N ASP A 238 26.93 -15.37 -0.91
CA ASP A 238 27.23 -15.29 0.52
C ASP A 238 28.11 -14.07 0.89
N GLU A 239 28.69 -13.37 -0.11
CA GLU A 239 29.61 -12.26 0.11
C GLU A 239 28.92 -10.91 0.01
N VAL A 240 27.81 -10.81 -0.72
CA VAL A 240 27.02 -9.58 -0.89
C VAL A 240 25.62 -9.82 -0.37
N GLN A 241 25.26 -9.12 0.69
CA GLN A 241 23.90 -9.10 1.21
C GLN A 241 23.16 -7.92 0.59
N ARG A 242 21.95 -8.17 0.11
CA ARG A 242 21.08 -7.15 -0.48
C ARG A 242 19.69 -7.32 0.09
N ASP A 243 19.33 -6.36 0.93
CA ASP A 243 18.06 -6.33 1.63
C ASP A 243 17.24 -5.12 1.20
N TYR A 244 15.94 -5.24 1.29
CA TYR A 244 15.03 -4.13 1.01
C TYR A 244 13.86 -4.14 1.98
N LEU A 245 13.18 -3.01 2.06
CA LEU A 245 11.95 -2.82 2.80
C LEU A 245 11.00 -1.94 1.98
N LEU A 246 9.73 -2.30 1.97
CA LEU A 246 8.66 -1.51 1.38
C LEU A 246 7.41 -1.66 2.26
N ALA A 247 7.03 -0.60 2.96
CA ALA A 247 5.98 -0.67 3.96
C ALA A 247 4.59 -0.91 3.37
N TYR A 248 4.26 -0.21 2.29
CA TYR A 248 3.03 -0.42 1.51
C TYR A 248 3.18 0.15 0.09
N LEU A 249 2.28 -0.26 -0.78
CA LEU A 249 2.16 0.27 -2.14
C LEU A 249 0.69 0.33 -2.53
N ARG A 250 0.19 1.53 -2.79
CA ARG A 250 -1.23 1.78 -3.05
C ARG A 250 -1.42 2.61 -4.32
N LEU A 251 -2.51 2.33 -5.04
CA LEU A 251 -2.95 3.18 -6.15
C LEU A 251 -4.16 3.99 -5.69
N LEU A 252 -4.08 5.29 -5.90
CA LEU A 252 -5.19 6.21 -5.70
C LEU A 252 -5.66 6.67 -7.07
N VAL A 253 -6.92 6.44 -7.39
CA VAL A 253 -7.54 6.79 -8.67
C VAL A 253 -8.69 7.75 -8.41
N GLU A 254 -8.67 8.92 -9.01
CA GLU A 254 -9.81 9.84 -9.01
C GLU A 254 -10.63 9.65 -10.29
N SER A 255 -11.95 9.53 -10.14
CA SER A 255 -12.85 9.32 -11.27
C SER A 255 -14.23 9.90 -10.99
N ASP A 256 -14.73 10.71 -11.94
CA ASP A 256 -16.10 11.22 -11.90
C ASP A 256 -17.14 10.07 -11.89
N THR A 257 -16.74 8.89 -12.35
CA THR A 257 -17.59 7.68 -12.35
C THR A 257 -17.96 7.25 -10.93
N VAL A 258 -17.03 7.36 -9.97
CA VAL A 258 -17.30 7.04 -8.56
C VAL A 258 -18.25 8.05 -7.93
N GLY A 259 -18.07 9.34 -8.23
CA GLY A 259 -19.04 10.38 -7.87
C GLY A 259 -20.43 10.13 -8.48
N GLY A 260 -20.48 9.59 -9.71
CA GLY A 260 -21.71 9.15 -10.37
C GLY A 260 -22.42 8.00 -9.65
N LEU A 261 -21.67 7.08 -9.03
CA LEU A 261 -22.23 5.98 -8.23
C LEU A 261 -22.97 6.52 -7.00
N LEU A 262 -22.40 7.50 -6.30
CA LEU A 262 -23.09 8.16 -5.18
C LEU A 262 -24.39 8.82 -5.64
N SER A 263 -24.36 9.56 -6.77
CA SER A 263 -25.56 10.16 -7.33
C SER A 263 -26.62 9.12 -7.68
N GLY A 264 -26.21 8.01 -8.30
CA GLY A 264 -27.10 6.89 -8.63
C GLY A 264 -27.73 6.23 -7.39
N LEU A 265 -26.95 6.02 -6.34
CA LEU A 265 -27.45 5.52 -5.06
C LEU A 265 -28.42 6.53 -4.42
N THR A 266 -28.09 7.83 -4.48
CA THR A 266 -28.94 8.88 -3.94
C THR A 266 -30.28 8.91 -4.68
N ASP A 267 -30.28 8.92 -6.00
CA ASP A 267 -31.49 8.91 -6.82
C ASP A 267 -32.35 7.65 -6.60
N ALA A 268 -31.69 6.49 -6.38
CA ALA A 268 -32.36 5.22 -6.14
C ALA A 268 -32.98 5.13 -4.73
N LEU A 269 -32.38 5.80 -3.75
CA LEU A 269 -32.79 5.77 -2.35
C LEU A 269 -33.53 7.07 -1.91
N ASP A 270 -33.62 8.06 -2.80
CA ASP A 270 -34.35 9.33 -2.53
C ASP A 270 -35.85 9.02 -2.31
N GLY A 271 -36.36 9.46 -1.17
CA GLY A 271 -37.70 9.12 -0.73
C GLY A 271 -37.79 7.83 0.10
N GLY A 272 -36.71 7.10 0.29
CA GLY A 272 -36.63 5.84 1.06
C GLY A 272 -36.90 4.60 0.20
N LEU A 273 -36.86 3.44 0.86
CA LEU A 273 -37.20 2.16 0.21
C LEU A 273 -38.71 2.00 0.12
N ASP A 274 -39.20 1.61 -1.07
CA ASP A 274 -40.62 1.29 -1.27
C ASP A 274 -40.93 -0.10 -0.71
N VAL A 275 -41.16 -0.15 0.61
CA VAL A 275 -41.43 -1.38 1.36
C VAL A 275 -42.90 -1.74 1.21
N SER A 276 -43.19 -2.98 0.81
CA SER A 276 -44.55 -3.50 0.68
C SER A 276 -45.31 -3.49 2.03
N THR A 277 -46.22 -2.54 2.17
CA THR A 277 -47.08 -2.42 3.36
C THR A 277 -47.94 -3.69 3.56
N SER A 278 -48.42 -4.28 2.46
CA SER A 278 -49.24 -5.53 2.53
C SER A 278 -48.41 -6.72 3.02
N ALA A 279 -47.13 -6.86 2.60
CA ALA A 279 -46.26 -7.92 3.10
C ALA A 279 -45.99 -7.78 4.60
N VAL A 280 -45.81 -6.55 5.09
CA VAL A 280 -45.65 -6.29 6.54
C VAL A 280 -46.97 -6.51 7.27
N TRP A 281 -48.11 -6.16 6.66
CA TRP A 281 -49.44 -6.43 7.20
C TRP A 281 -49.65 -7.94 7.44
N ASP A 282 -49.38 -8.77 6.44
CA ASP A 282 -49.54 -10.23 6.52
C ASP A 282 -48.70 -10.84 7.66
N ILE A 283 -47.50 -10.32 7.88
CA ILE A 283 -46.63 -10.72 8.99
C ILE A 283 -47.25 -10.35 10.33
N LEU A 284 -47.76 -9.12 10.48
CA LEU A 284 -48.33 -8.61 11.71
C LEU A 284 -49.67 -9.29 12.02
N GLU A 285 -50.52 -9.55 11.01
CA GLU A 285 -51.80 -10.23 11.16
C GLU A 285 -51.63 -11.67 11.66
N GLY A 286 -50.56 -12.34 11.28
CA GLY A 286 -50.21 -13.69 11.75
C GLY A 286 -49.93 -13.79 13.26
N VAL A 287 -49.77 -12.66 13.97
CA VAL A 287 -49.56 -12.65 15.42
C VAL A 287 -50.88 -12.50 16.16
N PRO A 288 -51.33 -13.47 16.98
CA PRO A 288 -52.70 -13.54 17.50
C PRO A 288 -53.23 -12.30 18.21
N LEU A 289 -52.39 -11.57 18.94
CA LEU A 289 -52.78 -10.33 19.64
C LEU A 289 -52.78 -9.12 18.70
N LEU A 290 -51.78 -9.06 17.80
CA LEU A 290 -51.63 -7.95 16.85
C LEU A 290 -52.65 -8.04 15.72
N GLY A 291 -52.91 -9.24 15.19
CA GLY A 291 -53.91 -9.45 14.14
C GLY A 291 -55.30 -8.96 14.52
N SER A 292 -55.75 -9.23 15.77
CA SER A 292 -57.04 -8.73 16.27
C SER A 292 -57.12 -7.22 16.37
N LEU A 293 -56.00 -6.57 16.74
CA LEU A 293 -55.91 -5.12 16.81
C LEU A 293 -55.92 -4.50 15.40
N LEU A 294 -55.11 -5.04 14.51
CA LEU A 294 -54.96 -4.55 13.14
C LEU A 294 -56.29 -4.70 12.38
N ALA A 295 -57.00 -5.83 12.57
CA ALA A 295 -58.33 -6.03 12.02
C ALA A 295 -59.32 -4.94 12.46
N ALA A 296 -59.17 -4.43 13.68
CA ALA A 296 -60.01 -3.34 14.21
C ALA A 296 -59.60 -1.95 13.67
N LEU A 297 -58.30 -1.75 13.34
CA LEU A 297 -57.78 -0.49 12.80
C LEU A 297 -57.91 -0.41 11.26
N GLY A 298 -57.88 -1.54 10.58
CA GLY A 298 -57.85 -1.66 9.12
C GLY A 298 -56.44 -1.47 8.51
N GLU A 299 -56.21 -2.10 7.36
CA GLU A 299 -54.89 -2.07 6.64
C GLU A 299 -54.41 -0.63 6.35
N SER A 300 -55.33 0.29 6.06
CA SER A 300 -55.03 1.69 5.80
C SER A 300 -54.44 2.46 6.98
N ALA A 301 -54.47 1.86 8.19
CA ALA A 301 -53.84 2.45 9.38
C ALA A 301 -52.39 2.03 9.58
N LEU A 302 -51.89 1.08 8.77
CA LEU A 302 -50.49 0.67 8.77
C LEU A 302 -49.66 1.59 7.88
N GLU A 303 -48.62 2.14 8.42
CA GLU A 303 -47.59 2.95 7.72
C GLU A 303 -46.24 2.27 7.92
N VAL A 304 -45.57 1.98 6.84
CA VAL A 304 -44.20 1.42 6.84
C VAL A 304 -43.31 2.40 6.09
N THR A 305 -42.26 2.87 6.75
CA THR A 305 -41.27 3.76 6.15
C THR A 305 -39.87 3.19 6.38
N ALA A 306 -39.04 3.25 5.35
CA ALA A 306 -37.62 2.91 5.45
C ALA A 306 -36.83 4.06 4.81
N THR A 307 -36.19 4.87 5.64
CA THR A 307 -35.43 6.05 5.24
C THR A 307 -33.94 5.81 5.39
N VAL A 308 -33.12 6.40 4.53
CA VAL A 308 -31.67 6.21 4.51
C VAL A 308 -30.97 7.56 4.74
N ASP A 309 -30.01 7.57 5.67
CA ASP A 309 -29.11 8.72 5.85
C ASP A 309 -27.83 8.54 5.04
N LEU A 310 -27.86 8.95 3.78
CA LEU A 310 -26.74 8.81 2.84
C LEU A 310 -25.55 9.71 3.17
N THR A 311 -25.71 10.73 4.03
CA THR A 311 -24.58 11.59 4.42
C THR A 311 -23.49 10.82 5.17
N GLN A 312 -23.85 9.71 5.79
CA GLN A 312 -22.90 8.85 6.49
C GLN A 312 -22.15 7.87 5.57
N LEU A 313 -22.55 7.73 4.29
CA LEU A 313 -21.79 6.98 3.30
C LEU A 313 -20.58 7.77 2.75
N THR A 314 -20.63 9.10 2.87
CA THR A 314 -19.58 10.00 2.35
C THR A 314 -18.51 10.34 3.39
N GLY A 315 -18.66 9.84 4.63
CA GLY A 315 -17.78 10.17 5.75
C GLY A 315 -16.50 9.32 5.85
N SER A 316 -16.43 8.22 5.11
CA SER A 316 -15.27 7.31 5.10
C SER A 316 -15.34 6.36 3.91
N PRO A 317 -14.17 5.90 3.40
CA PRO A 317 -14.12 4.88 2.35
C PRO A 317 -14.81 3.57 2.76
N LEU A 318 -15.29 2.82 1.78
CA LEU A 318 -15.87 1.48 1.95
C LEU A 318 -15.05 0.44 1.15
N PRO A 319 -14.82 -0.76 1.74
CA PRO A 319 -14.95 -1.08 3.16
C PRO A 319 -13.95 -0.29 4.00
N GLY A 320 -14.30 0.00 5.25
CA GLY A 320 -13.42 0.71 6.19
C GLY A 320 -12.34 -0.16 6.83
N GLU A 321 -12.03 -1.30 6.23
CA GLU A 321 -11.01 -2.24 6.70
C GLU A 321 -9.62 -1.84 6.19
N GLU A 322 -8.64 -1.82 7.07
CA GLU A 322 -7.28 -1.33 6.79
C GLU A 322 -6.58 -2.08 5.63
N ASN A 323 -6.88 -3.36 5.46
CA ASN A 323 -6.27 -4.23 4.44
C ASN A 323 -7.26 -4.62 3.32
N ALA A 324 -8.27 -3.82 3.05
CA ALA A 324 -9.14 -4.07 1.92
C ALA A 324 -8.40 -3.82 0.61
N ALA A 325 -8.45 -4.80 -0.31
CA ALA A 325 -7.78 -4.69 -1.60
C ALA A 325 -8.34 -3.55 -2.48
N LEU A 326 -9.64 -3.24 -2.32
CA LEU A 326 -10.32 -2.13 -2.97
C LEU A 326 -11.14 -1.35 -1.94
N GLN A 327 -10.98 -0.04 -1.93
CA GLN A 327 -11.83 0.87 -1.18
C GLN A 327 -12.34 1.99 -2.11
N LEU A 328 -13.61 2.35 -1.98
CA LEU A 328 -14.20 3.48 -2.69
C LEU A 328 -14.63 4.55 -1.69
N ASP A 329 -14.11 5.76 -1.87
CA ASP A 329 -14.60 6.94 -1.19
C ASP A 329 -15.65 7.62 -2.08
N LEU A 330 -16.91 7.43 -1.71
CA LEU A 330 -18.05 7.98 -2.46
C LEU A 330 -18.15 9.51 -2.30
N GLY A 331 -17.58 10.07 -1.23
CA GLY A 331 -17.59 11.51 -0.97
C GLY A 331 -16.56 12.25 -1.82
N GLU A 332 -15.37 11.70 -1.92
CA GLU A 332 -14.25 12.30 -2.67
C GLU A 332 -14.19 11.82 -4.13
N GLY A 333 -14.96 10.78 -4.50
CA GLY A 333 -14.91 10.20 -5.84
C GLY A 333 -13.65 9.42 -6.14
N THR A 334 -13.04 8.79 -5.11
CA THR A 334 -11.74 8.13 -5.22
C THR A 334 -11.83 6.62 -5.06
N ILE A 335 -10.92 5.92 -5.73
CA ILE A 335 -10.69 4.48 -5.60
C ILE A 335 -9.28 4.30 -5.01
N LEU A 336 -9.19 3.63 -3.88
CA LEU A 336 -7.92 3.19 -3.29
C LEU A 336 -7.75 1.69 -3.53
N ILE A 337 -6.61 1.29 -4.08
CA ILE A 337 -6.24 -0.11 -4.32
C ILE A 337 -4.95 -0.41 -3.56
N ASP A 338 -5.02 -1.30 -2.58
CA ASP A 338 -3.85 -1.82 -1.88
C ASP A 338 -3.25 -2.99 -2.68
N LEU A 339 -2.03 -2.80 -3.20
CA LEU A 339 -1.41 -3.77 -4.10
C LEU A 339 -0.96 -5.04 -3.38
N ALA A 340 -0.61 -4.98 -2.10
CA ALA A 340 -0.28 -6.17 -1.31
C ALA A 340 -1.53 -7.05 -1.16
N SER A 341 -2.64 -6.47 -0.75
CA SER A 341 -3.91 -7.18 -0.56
C SER A 341 -4.48 -7.70 -1.88
N LEU A 342 -4.29 -6.97 -2.99
CA LEU A 342 -4.77 -7.38 -4.30
C LEU A 342 -3.97 -8.56 -4.87
N LEU A 343 -2.63 -8.50 -4.82
CA LEU A 343 -1.75 -9.46 -5.49
C LEU A 343 -1.30 -10.60 -4.56
N GLY A 344 -1.28 -10.36 -3.26
CA GLY A 344 -0.88 -11.33 -2.24
C GLY A 344 -1.98 -12.29 -1.79
N GLY A 345 -3.12 -12.37 -2.48
CA GLY A 345 -4.29 -13.14 -2.03
C GLY A 345 -4.07 -14.63 -1.76
N ALA A 346 -3.02 -15.24 -2.32
CA ALA A 346 -2.61 -16.62 -2.00
C ALA A 346 -1.60 -16.72 -0.85
N TYR A 347 -1.14 -15.60 -0.31
CA TYR A 347 -0.18 -15.55 0.77
C TYR A 347 -0.84 -15.93 2.10
N THR A 348 -0.19 -16.81 2.88
CA THR A 348 -0.74 -17.34 4.13
C THR A 348 -0.20 -16.63 5.38
N GLY A 349 0.74 -15.70 5.23
CA GLY A 349 1.29 -14.86 6.28
C GLY A 349 0.47 -13.59 6.52
N ASP A 350 1.07 -12.66 7.25
CA ASP A 350 0.51 -11.31 7.41
C ASP A 350 0.68 -10.54 6.10
N ILE A 351 -0.43 -10.13 5.47
CA ILE A 351 -0.42 -9.48 4.16
C ILE A 351 0.42 -8.20 4.14
N SER A 352 0.55 -7.51 5.27
CA SER A 352 1.38 -6.31 5.41
C SER A 352 2.88 -6.59 5.21
N THR A 353 3.32 -7.85 5.36
CA THR A 353 4.71 -8.27 5.15
C THR A 353 4.98 -8.81 3.75
N TRP A 354 3.94 -9.08 2.97
CA TRP A 354 4.05 -9.74 1.67
C TRP A 354 5.02 -9.03 0.70
N LEU A 355 4.96 -7.69 0.63
CA LEU A 355 5.86 -6.90 -0.23
C LEU A 355 7.34 -7.09 0.12
N ASN A 356 7.66 -7.47 1.35
CA ASN A 356 9.03 -7.62 1.85
C ASN A 356 9.58 -9.05 1.73
N GLU A 357 8.74 -9.98 1.26
CA GLU A 357 9.12 -11.39 1.06
C GLU A 357 9.25 -11.76 -0.43
N LEU A 358 9.16 -10.76 -1.31
CA LEU A 358 9.24 -11.00 -2.74
C LEU A 358 10.67 -11.30 -3.18
N ALA A 359 10.81 -12.27 -4.08
CA ALA A 359 12.09 -12.63 -4.68
C ALA A 359 12.72 -11.44 -5.44
N PRO A 360 14.04 -11.41 -5.62
CA PRO A 360 14.68 -10.39 -6.45
C PRO A 360 14.02 -10.24 -7.83
N ASN A 361 13.86 -9.00 -8.25
CA ASN A 361 13.28 -8.62 -9.54
C ASN A 361 11.83 -9.09 -9.76
N THR A 362 11.03 -9.17 -8.69
CA THR A 362 9.60 -9.50 -8.82
C THR A 362 8.85 -8.33 -9.45
N ARG A 363 8.28 -8.59 -10.62
CA ARG A 363 7.42 -7.61 -11.34
C ARG A 363 5.98 -7.80 -10.89
N LEU A 364 5.42 -6.80 -10.25
CA LEU A 364 4.01 -6.78 -9.91
C LEU A 364 3.16 -6.84 -11.18
N PHE A 365 2.00 -7.47 -11.13
CA PHE A 365 1.07 -7.73 -12.24
C PHE A 365 1.57 -8.73 -13.32
N VAL A 366 2.84 -9.13 -13.30
CA VAL A 366 3.39 -10.11 -14.24
C VAL A 366 3.79 -11.41 -13.53
N ASP A 367 4.69 -11.31 -12.56
CA ASP A 367 5.18 -12.47 -11.79
C ASP A 367 4.23 -12.77 -10.61
N ALA A 368 3.67 -11.72 -10.00
CA ALA A 368 2.53 -11.77 -9.09
C ALA A 368 1.29 -11.30 -9.89
N GLY A 369 0.71 -12.20 -10.68
CA GLY A 369 -0.37 -11.86 -11.60
C GLY A 369 -1.70 -11.57 -10.91
N LEU A 370 -2.54 -10.75 -11.54
CA LEU A 370 -3.91 -10.54 -11.10
C LEU A 370 -4.73 -11.83 -11.21
N PRO A 371 -5.63 -12.12 -10.26
CA PRO A 371 -6.66 -13.12 -10.44
C PRO A 371 -7.49 -12.83 -11.69
N ASN A 372 -7.88 -13.88 -12.45
CA ASN A 372 -8.64 -13.71 -13.70
C ASN A 372 -9.98 -12.98 -13.53
N ASP A 373 -10.55 -13.01 -12.34
CA ASP A 373 -11.82 -12.41 -11.95
C ASP A 373 -11.65 -11.23 -10.97
N ALA A 374 -10.43 -10.65 -10.89
CA ALA A 374 -10.10 -9.63 -9.90
C ALA A 374 -11.12 -8.48 -9.87
N VAL A 375 -11.47 -7.89 -11.01
CA VAL A 375 -12.43 -6.77 -11.07
C VAL A 375 -13.79 -7.18 -10.51
N THR A 376 -14.32 -8.32 -10.94
CA THR A 376 -15.63 -8.80 -10.48
C THR A 376 -15.60 -9.10 -8.98
N SER A 377 -14.58 -9.83 -8.51
CA SER A 377 -14.44 -10.18 -7.10
C SER A 377 -14.27 -8.96 -6.19
N LEU A 378 -13.51 -7.95 -6.64
CA LEU A 378 -13.34 -6.69 -5.90
C LEU A 378 -14.67 -5.93 -5.78
N LEU A 379 -15.42 -5.83 -6.88
CA LEU A 379 -16.72 -5.14 -6.88
C LEU A 379 -17.76 -5.90 -6.06
N ASP A 380 -17.82 -7.21 -6.15
CA ASP A 380 -18.73 -8.03 -5.34
C ASP A 380 -18.45 -7.83 -3.84
N THR A 381 -17.17 -7.89 -3.43
CA THR A 381 -16.76 -7.65 -2.04
C THR A 381 -17.13 -6.23 -1.59
N TRP A 382 -16.97 -5.24 -2.47
CA TRP A 382 -17.34 -3.87 -2.17
C TRP A 382 -18.86 -3.70 -2.02
N VAL A 383 -19.66 -4.31 -2.92
CA VAL A 383 -21.13 -4.28 -2.86
C VAL A 383 -21.63 -4.94 -1.57
N ASP A 384 -21.06 -6.08 -1.17
CA ASP A 384 -21.38 -6.73 0.11
C ASP A 384 -21.13 -5.78 1.28
N SER A 385 -19.99 -5.07 1.28
CA SER A 385 -19.66 -4.07 2.31
C SER A 385 -20.64 -2.90 2.32
N LEU A 386 -21.06 -2.43 1.14
CA LEU A 386 -22.09 -1.41 1.00
C LEU A 386 -23.42 -1.87 1.58
N VAL A 387 -23.87 -3.09 1.28
CA VAL A 387 -25.08 -3.69 1.83
C VAL A 387 -25.02 -3.75 3.36
N GLU A 388 -23.90 -4.22 3.90
CA GLU A 388 -23.71 -4.27 5.35
C GLU A 388 -23.75 -2.87 5.99
N ARG A 389 -23.19 -1.88 5.35
CA ARG A 389 -23.24 -0.49 5.83
C ARG A 389 -24.66 0.09 5.73
N LEU A 390 -25.36 -0.15 4.65
CA LEU A 390 -26.75 0.30 4.47
C LEU A 390 -27.70 -0.30 5.52
N LYS A 391 -27.48 -1.54 5.98
CA LYS A 391 -28.27 -2.14 7.07
C LYS A 391 -28.21 -1.31 8.36
N ASP A 392 -27.11 -0.61 8.61
CA ASP A 392 -26.98 0.26 9.77
C ASP A 392 -27.64 1.64 9.55
N LEU A 393 -27.61 2.14 8.30
CA LEU A 393 -28.05 3.48 7.92
C LEU A 393 -29.55 3.55 7.60
N ILE A 394 -30.16 2.44 7.19
CA ILE A 394 -31.60 2.38 6.91
C ILE A 394 -32.37 2.37 8.21
N THR A 395 -33.13 3.42 8.47
CA THR A 395 -34.06 3.51 9.60
C THR A 395 -35.43 3.03 9.16
N VAL A 396 -35.89 1.92 9.75
CA VAL A 396 -37.20 1.34 9.49
C VAL A 396 -38.16 1.77 10.59
N THR A 397 -39.35 2.27 10.23
CA THR A 397 -40.42 2.60 11.12
C THR A 397 -41.70 1.92 10.65
N VAL A 398 -42.29 1.12 11.52
CA VAL A 398 -43.59 0.48 11.32
C VAL A 398 -44.57 1.04 12.34
N ARG A 399 -45.63 1.65 11.88
CA ARG A 399 -46.63 2.32 12.72
C ARG A 399 -48.03 1.88 12.34
N ALA A 400 -48.82 1.53 13.36
CA ALA A 400 -50.25 1.30 13.18
C ALA A 400 -51.01 1.99 14.31
N GLY A 401 -51.93 2.88 14.03
CA GLY A 401 -52.69 3.64 15.02
C GLY A 401 -51.87 4.65 15.80
N SER A 402 -52.18 4.90 17.07
CA SER A 402 -51.50 5.86 17.95
C SER A 402 -51.00 5.20 19.22
N VAL A 403 -49.75 5.46 19.58
CA VAL A 403 -49.12 4.95 20.84
C VAL A 403 -49.09 6.01 21.95
N THR A 404 -49.57 7.24 21.68
CA THR A 404 -49.57 8.34 22.63
C THR A 404 -50.97 8.93 22.81
N GLY A 405 -51.32 9.38 24.03
CA GLY A 405 -52.58 10.00 24.38
C GLY A 405 -53.51 9.12 25.19
N LEU A 406 -54.55 9.72 25.78
CA LEU A 406 -55.57 9.02 26.57
C LEU A 406 -56.39 8.08 25.67
N GLY A 407 -56.39 6.78 26.00
CA GLY A 407 -57.10 5.78 25.22
C GLY A 407 -56.42 5.37 23.94
N ALA A 408 -55.13 5.72 23.75
CA ALA A 408 -54.35 5.36 22.57
C ALA A 408 -54.34 3.85 22.34
N THR A 409 -54.46 3.45 21.08
CA THR A 409 -54.35 2.06 20.66
C THR A 409 -53.49 2.04 19.40
N GLY A 410 -52.35 1.34 19.44
CA GLY A 410 -51.42 1.30 18.32
C GLY A 410 -50.14 0.55 18.58
N LEU A 411 -49.38 0.41 17.51
CA LEU A 411 -48.06 -0.20 17.44
C LEU A 411 -47.08 0.79 16.84
N LEU A 412 -45.89 0.90 17.42
CA LEU A 412 -44.74 1.59 16.85
C LEU A 412 -43.54 0.68 17.01
N ILE A 413 -42.90 0.31 15.90
CA ILE A 413 -41.63 -0.40 15.88
C ILE A 413 -40.64 0.48 15.12
N GLN A 414 -39.48 0.72 15.69
CA GLN A 414 -38.45 1.59 15.08
C GLN A 414 -37.04 1.09 15.40
N GLY A 415 -36.17 1.17 14.41
CA GLY A 415 -34.75 0.80 14.55
C GLY A 415 -34.03 0.81 13.20
N SER A 416 -32.72 0.51 13.20
CA SER A 416 -32.02 0.25 11.97
C SER A 416 -32.46 -1.09 11.36
N LEU A 417 -32.26 -1.27 10.05
CA LEU A 417 -32.54 -2.56 9.39
C LEU A 417 -31.78 -3.71 10.07
N ARG A 418 -30.52 -3.49 10.45
CA ARG A 418 -29.74 -4.46 11.24
C ARG A 418 -30.45 -4.81 12.55
N GLN A 419 -30.94 -3.82 13.30
CA GLN A 419 -31.65 -4.06 14.52
C GLN A 419 -32.95 -4.85 14.31
N PHE A 420 -33.62 -4.66 13.17
CA PHE A 420 -34.77 -5.51 12.84
C PHE A 420 -34.35 -6.95 12.59
N LEU A 421 -33.33 -7.17 11.79
CA LEU A 421 -32.84 -8.52 11.47
C LEU A 421 -32.34 -9.29 12.69
N GLU A 422 -31.68 -8.60 13.63
CA GLU A 422 -31.12 -9.17 14.85
C GLU A 422 -32.12 -9.21 16.02
N GLY A 423 -33.34 -8.66 15.85
CA GLY A 423 -34.37 -8.61 16.87
C GLY A 423 -34.15 -7.53 17.94
N GLY A 424 -33.28 -6.54 17.66
CA GLY A 424 -32.93 -5.45 18.60
C GLY A 424 -33.73 -4.16 18.42
N ALA A 425 -34.65 -4.09 17.44
CA ALA A 425 -35.47 -2.90 17.23
C ALA A 425 -36.42 -2.61 18.40
N THR A 426 -36.66 -1.32 18.66
CA THR A 426 -37.55 -0.88 19.74
C THR A 426 -39.00 -1.01 19.30
N ALA A 427 -39.81 -1.73 20.09
CA ALA A 427 -41.23 -1.88 19.84
C ALA A 427 -42.07 -1.37 21.02
N THR A 428 -43.03 -0.52 20.73
CA THR A 428 -44.03 -0.02 21.67
C THR A 428 -45.43 -0.43 21.21
N PHE A 429 -46.11 -1.21 22.00
CA PHE A 429 -47.50 -1.60 21.76
C PHE A 429 -48.39 -1.10 22.89
N VAL A 430 -49.45 -0.39 22.53
CA VAL A 430 -50.39 0.21 23.51
C VAL A 430 -51.82 -0.17 23.13
N LEU A 431 -52.58 -0.64 24.13
CA LEU A 431 -54.00 -0.95 23.99
C LEU A 431 -54.79 -0.15 25.00
N LEU A 432 -55.66 0.73 24.53
CA LEU A 432 -56.50 1.62 25.38
C LEU A 432 -55.68 2.43 26.39
N GLY A 433 -54.49 2.87 26.01
CA GLY A 433 -53.55 3.63 26.86
C GLY A 433 -52.69 2.77 27.78
N ILE A 434 -52.78 1.43 27.73
CA ILE A 434 -52.01 0.49 28.55
C ILE A 434 -50.90 -0.13 27.68
N PRO A 435 -49.61 0.02 28.07
CA PRO A 435 -48.52 -0.65 27.35
C PRO A 435 -48.61 -2.17 27.50
N VAL A 436 -48.50 -2.89 26.39
CA VAL A 436 -48.53 -4.35 26.30
C VAL A 436 -47.16 -4.87 25.89
N ASN A 437 -46.62 -5.84 26.63
CA ASN A 437 -45.35 -6.48 26.33
C ASN A 437 -45.57 -7.68 25.38
N LEU A 438 -44.97 -7.64 24.20
CA LEU A 438 -45.02 -8.71 23.20
C LEU A 438 -44.10 -9.90 23.54
N GLY A 439 -43.13 -9.70 24.44
CA GLY A 439 -42.23 -10.76 24.93
C GLY A 439 -41.50 -11.52 23.84
N ALA A 440 -41.50 -12.84 23.91
CA ALA A 440 -40.78 -13.72 23.01
C ALA A 440 -41.30 -13.72 21.53
N LEU A 441 -42.46 -13.12 21.28
CA LEU A 441 -43.01 -13.01 19.91
C LEU A 441 -42.37 -11.88 19.12
N LEU A 442 -41.64 -10.96 19.78
CA LEU A 442 -41.10 -9.77 19.16
C LEU A 442 -39.95 -10.10 18.20
N ASN A 443 -38.96 -10.90 18.61
CA ASN A 443 -37.77 -11.15 17.83
C ASN A 443 -38.07 -11.80 16.46
N PRO A 444 -38.84 -12.89 16.34
CA PRO A 444 -39.16 -13.47 15.04
C PRO A 444 -39.99 -12.52 14.16
N LEU A 445 -40.84 -11.69 14.78
CA LEU A 445 -41.59 -10.67 14.06
C LEU A 445 -40.69 -9.60 13.47
N LEU A 446 -39.76 -9.07 14.25
CA LEU A 446 -38.78 -8.07 13.78
C LEU A 446 -37.93 -8.62 12.66
N ALA A 447 -37.41 -9.85 12.79
CA ALA A 447 -36.61 -10.50 11.77
C ALA A 447 -37.40 -10.71 10.45
N SER A 448 -38.66 -11.04 10.53
CA SER A 448 -39.53 -11.20 9.35
C SER A 448 -39.77 -9.87 8.63
N ILE A 449 -40.05 -8.80 9.37
CA ILE A 449 -40.19 -7.44 8.80
C ILE A 449 -38.85 -6.97 8.21
N GLY A 450 -37.75 -7.16 8.93
CA GLY A 450 -36.40 -6.87 8.44
C GLY A 450 -36.09 -7.61 7.14
N GLY A 451 -36.51 -8.86 7.01
CA GLY A 451 -36.37 -9.66 5.79
C GLY A 451 -37.11 -9.06 4.60
N VAL A 452 -38.31 -8.49 4.77
CA VAL A 452 -39.03 -7.79 3.69
C VAL A 452 -38.25 -6.54 3.24
N VAL A 453 -37.78 -5.74 4.21
CA VAL A 453 -37.02 -4.52 3.90
C VAL A 453 -35.68 -4.87 3.21
N GLN A 454 -34.98 -5.91 3.70
CA GLN A 454 -33.76 -6.40 3.06
C GLN A 454 -34.01 -6.89 1.64
N GLY A 455 -35.07 -7.65 1.41
CA GLY A 455 -35.42 -8.09 0.05
C GLY A 455 -35.70 -6.93 -0.91
N THR A 456 -36.28 -5.83 -0.42
CA THR A 456 -36.45 -4.60 -1.20
C THR A 456 -35.09 -3.95 -1.50
N LEU A 457 -34.18 -3.87 -0.52
CA LEU A 457 -32.83 -3.35 -0.70
C LEU A 457 -32.04 -4.20 -1.70
N ASP A 458 -32.07 -5.52 -1.58
CA ASP A 458 -31.39 -6.46 -2.48
C ASP A 458 -31.88 -6.31 -3.92
N THR A 459 -33.22 -6.16 -4.10
CA THR A 459 -33.83 -5.91 -5.42
C THR A 459 -33.36 -4.56 -5.99
N LEU A 460 -33.30 -3.52 -5.16
CA LEU A 460 -32.84 -2.20 -5.58
C LEU A 460 -31.37 -2.23 -6.02
N LEU A 461 -30.51 -2.90 -5.29
CA LEU A 461 -29.07 -2.96 -5.63
C LEU A 461 -28.80 -3.86 -6.83
N ASN A 462 -29.53 -4.98 -6.99
CA ASN A 462 -29.29 -5.94 -8.07
C ASN A 462 -30.05 -5.64 -9.37
N ASP A 463 -31.26 -5.08 -9.27
CA ASP A 463 -32.15 -4.89 -10.42
C ASP A 463 -32.28 -3.42 -10.87
N ASN A 464 -31.73 -2.46 -10.10
CA ASN A 464 -31.81 -1.05 -10.49
C ASN A 464 -30.82 -0.72 -11.59
N ALA A 465 -31.33 -0.35 -12.74
CA ALA A 465 -30.51 -0.02 -13.92
C ALA A 465 -29.52 1.13 -13.69
N VAL A 466 -29.83 2.09 -12.80
CA VAL A 466 -28.94 3.22 -12.51
C VAL A 466 -27.74 2.74 -11.68
N VAL A 467 -28.00 1.96 -10.63
CA VAL A 467 -26.92 1.40 -9.77
C VAL A 467 -26.02 0.48 -10.58
N ASN A 468 -26.61 -0.46 -11.34
CA ASN A 468 -25.85 -1.38 -12.19
C ASN A 468 -25.02 -0.66 -13.25
N THR A 469 -25.59 0.37 -13.91
CA THR A 469 -24.82 1.16 -14.87
C THR A 469 -23.62 1.86 -14.22
N ALA A 470 -23.78 2.36 -13.00
CA ALA A 470 -22.69 3.00 -12.27
C ALA A 470 -21.61 1.99 -11.83
N LEU A 471 -22.01 0.81 -11.37
CA LEU A 471 -21.08 -0.28 -11.03
C LEU A 471 -20.32 -0.80 -12.27
N ASP A 472 -21.00 -0.99 -13.40
CA ASP A 472 -20.38 -1.37 -14.68
C ASP A 472 -19.36 -0.30 -15.14
N ALA A 473 -19.65 0.96 -14.90
CA ALA A 473 -18.75 2.06 -15.23
C ALA A 473 -17.48 2.03 -14.34
N VAL A 474 -17.61 1.80 -13.01
CA VAL A 474 -16.46 1.59 -12.12
C VAL A 474 -15.66 0.36 -12.55
N GLY A 475 -16.32 -0.75 -12.88
CA GLY A 475 -15.68 -1.97 -13.41
C GLY A 475 -14.89 -1.71 -14.69
N SER A 476 -15.40 -0.84 -15.56
CA SER A 476 -14.71 -0.41 -16.78
C SER A 476 -13.44 0.40 -16.49
N VAL A 477 -13.48 1.29 -15.50
CA VAL A 477 -12.29 2.05 -15.03
C VAL A 477 -11.23 1.09 -14.49
N LEU A 478 -11.62 0.15 -13.62
CA LEU A 478 -10.70 -0.83 -13.04
C LEU A 478 -10.09 -1.74 -14.13
N THR A 479 -10.90 -2.17 -15.10
CA THR A 479 -10.42 -2.98 -16.23
C THR A 479 -9.41 -2.23 -17.09
N ALA A 480 -9.67 -0.96 -17.39
CA ALA A 480 -8.74 -0.11 -18.13
C ALA A 480 -7.43 0.12 -17.36
N LEU A 481 -7.54 0.35 -16.05
CA LEU A 481 -6.40 0.51 -15.15
C LEU A 481 -5.52 -0.74 -15.14
N PHE A 482 -6.08 -1.90 -14.89
CA PHE A 482 -5.32 -3.15 -14.83
C PHE A 482 -4.68 -3.50 -16.18
N THR A 483 -5.36 -3.23 -17.30
CA THR A 483 -4.78 -3.40 -18.64
C THR A 483 -3.51 -2.56 -18.83
N VAL A 484 -3.50 -1.31 -18.33
CA VAL A 484 -2.32 -0.44 -18.39
C VAL A 484 -1.23 -0.90 -17.43
N LEU A 485 -1.60 -1.31 -16.21
CA LEU A 485 -0.64 -1.82 -15.22
C LEU A 485 0.07 -3.10 -15.70
N GLU A 486 -0.65 -4.01 -16.34
CA GLU A 486 -0.05 -5.24 -16.89
C GLU A 486 0.81 -5.00 -18.14
N GLY A 487 0.39 -4.08 -19.00
CA GLY A 487 0.95 -3.95 -20.35
C GLY A 487 1.93 -2.79 -20.55
N VAL A 488 1.83 -1.73 -19.75
CA VAL A 488 2.53 -0.47 -20.00
C VAL A 488 3.39 -0.05 -18.80
N LEU A 489 2.88 -0.20 -17.59
CA LEU A 489 3.61 0.16 -16.37
C LEU A 489 4.27 -1.09 -15.79
N ARG A 490 5.58 -1.06 -15.64
CA ARG A 490 6.32 -2.10 -14.93
C ARG A 490 6.70 -1.60 -13.54
N ILE A 491 6.22 -2.28 -12.53
CA ILE A 491 6.58 -2.04 -11.13
C ILE A 491 7.38 -3.26 -10.66
N THR A 492 8.66 -3.08 -10.36
CA THR A 492 9.55 -4.14 -9.89
C THR A 492 9.90 -3.87 -8.43
N VAL A 493 9.57 -4.82 -7.57
CA VAL A 493 9.97 -4.80 -6.16
C VAL A 493 11.24 -5.62 -5.99
N ASN A 494 12.10 -5.23 -5.04
CA ASN A 494 13.39 -5.86 -4.82
C ASN A 494 14.25 -5.89 -6.10
N ALA A 495 14.36 -4.73 -6.74
CA ALA A 495 15.08 -4.61 -8.01
C ALA A 495 16.59 -4.74 -7.79
N GLN A 496 17.22 -5.71 -8.45
CA GLN A 496 18.64 -6.04 -8.27
C GLN A 496 19.30 -6.32 -9.63
N ASN A 497 20.55 -5.90 -9.81
CA ASN A 497 21.40 -6.41 -10.88
C ASN A 497 22.03 -7.75 -10.49
N ALA A 498 22.54 -8.49 -11.47
CA ALA A 498 23.26 -9.76 -11.24
C ALA A 498 22.54 -10.70 -10.24
N SER A 499 21.23 -10.82 -10.34
CA SER A 499 20.39 -11.65 -9.49
C SER A 499 19.37 -12.44 -10.31
N SER A 500 18.55 -13.24 -9.65
CA SER A 500 17.47 -13.98 -10.31
C SER A 500 16.34 -13.05 -10.79
N GLY A 501 15.54 -13.51 -11.74
CA GLY A 501 14.46 -12.73 -12.33
C GLY A 501 14.90 -11.89 -13.54
N VAL A 502 14.02 -11.00 -13.99
CA VAL A 502 14.29 -10.08 -15.10
C VAL A 502 14.65 -8.73 -14.52
N GLU A 503 15.94 -8.42 -14.51
CA GLU A 503 16.41 -7.14 -13.99
C GLU A 503 15.84 -5.96 -14.81
N PRO A 504 15.62 -4.79 -14.17
CA PRO A 504 15.25 -3.57 -14.87
C PRO A 504 16.29 -3.17 -15.93
N ALA A 505 15.82 -2.59 -17.03
CA ALA A 505 16.70 -2.19 -18.14
C ALA A 505 17.81 -1.22 -17.70
N ALA A 506 17.53 -0.36 -16.72
CA ALA A 506 18.51 0.56 -16.14
C ALA A 506 19.65 -0.18 -15.41
N TYR A 507 19.42 -1.39 -14.91
CA TYR A 507 20.41 -2.16 -14.18
C TYR A 507 21.30 -3.00 -15.10
N SER A 508 20.81 -3.38 -16.29
CA SER A 508 21.61 -4.08 -17.29
C SER A 508 22.75 -3.23 -17.86
N SER A 509 22.69 -1.91 -17.71
CA SER A 509 23.77 -0.98 -18.09
C SER A 509 24.82 -0.77 -16.99
N ILE A 510 24.57 -1.27 -15.77
CA ILE A 510 25.55 -1.22 -14.70
C ILE A 510 26.68 -2.16 -15.06
N SER A 511 27.91 -1.64 -14.94
CA SER A 511 29.11 -2.40 -15.30
C SER A 511 29.09 -3.79 -14.62
N PRO A 512 29.32 -4.86 -15.38
CA PRO A 512 29.39 -6.21 -14.81
C PRO A 512 30.60 -6.42 -13.87
N ASP A 513 31.45 -5.43 -13.65
CA ASP A 513 32.75 -5.56 -13.01
C ASP A 513 32.70 -5.41 -11.48
N GLY A 514 31.68 -5.93 -10.83
CA GLY A 514 31.68 -6.09 -9.37
C GLY A 514 30.87 -5.06 -8.59
N ARG A 515 29.96 -4.34 -9.24
CA ARG A 515 28.98 -3.49 -8.58
C ARG A 515 27.67 -4.23 -8.36
N TYR A 516 27.16 -4.19 -7.13
CA TYR A 516 25.93 -4.84 -6.70
C TYR A 516 24.92 -3.81 -6.20
N ASP A 517 23.80 -3.73 -6.86
CA ASP A 517 22.73 -2.80 -6.56
C ASP A 517 21.48 -3.53 -6.05
N VAL A 518 20.76 -2.86 -5.16
CA VAL A 518 19.39 -3.19 -4.77
C VAL A 518 18.57 -1.90 -4.67
N ALA A 519 17.35 -1.91 -5.16
CA ALA A 519 16.36 -0.87 -4.86
C ALA A 519 15.08 -1.51 -4.35
N ALA A 520 14.44 -0.89 -3.35
CA ALA A 520 13.18 -1.37 -2.84
C ALA A 520 12.10 -1.39 -3.93
N LEU A 521 12.08 -0.35 -4.77
CA LEU A 521 11.10 -0.17 -5.83
C LEU A 521 11.76 0.39 -7.08
N HIS A 522 11.45 -0.20 -8.23
CA HIS A 522 11.80 0.33 -9.55
C HIS A 522 10.56 0.40 -10.44
N ILE A 523 10.36 1.53 -11.10
CA ILE A 523 9.17 1.81 -11.91
C ILE A 523 9.59 2.25 -13.30
N GLU A 524 9.07 1.57 -14.33
CA GLU A 524 9.33 1.86 -15.72
C GLU A 524 8.03 2.05 -16.50
N LEU A 525 8.00 3.00 -17.42
CA LEU A 525 6.96 3.10 -18.43
C LEU A 525 7.44 2.44 -19.72
N LEU A 526 6.93 1.23 -20.01
CA LEU A 526 7.35 0.44 -21.16
C LEU A 526 7.06 1.15 -22.48
N GLY A 527 8.06 1.22 -23.37
CA GLY A 527 7.95 1.95 -24.63
C GLY A 527 8.15 3.46 -24.50
N ALA A 528 8.29 3.99 -23.30
CA ALA A 528 8.53 5.41 -23.02
C ALA A 528 9.47 5.60 -21.82
N LEU A 529 10.61 4.88 -21.80
CA LEU A 529 11.58 4.88 -20.70
C LEU A 529 12.15 6.27 -20.37
N ASN A 530 12.17 7.17 -21.33
CA ASN A 530 12.55 8.57 -21.11
C ASN A 530 11.48 9.36 -20.34
N LEU A 531 10.25 8.87 -20.23
CA LEU A 531 9.22 9.49 -19.38
C LEU A 531 9.29 9.00 -17.95
N LEU A 532 9.57 7.71 -17.74
CA LEU A 532 9.70 7.14 -16.39
C LEU A 532 10.62 5.92 -16.43
N ASN A 533 11.69 6.01 -15.65
CA ASN A 533 12.64 4.94 -15.34
C ASN A 533 13.27 5.29 -13.98
N LEU A 534 12.54 5.00 -12.90
CA LEU A 534 12.79 5.54 -11.57
C LEU A 534 13.05 4.41 -10.58
N SER A 535 14.14 4.50 -9.82
CA SER A 535 14.38 3.66 -8.65
C SER A 535 14.24 4.48 -7.37
N LEU A 536 13.61 3.88 -6.37
CA LEU A 536 13.45 4.44 -5.03
C LEU A 536 14.15 3.55 -4.01
N ALA A 537 14.81 4.18 -3.06
CA ALA A 537 15.56 3.56 -1.98
C ALA A 537 16.59 2.54 -2.52
N ARG A 538 17.65 3.05 -3.13
CA ARG A 538 18.72 2.26 -3.75
C ARG A 538 19.96 2.26 -2.89
N GLY A 539 20.51 1.06 -2.61
CA GLY A 539 21.82 0.81 -2.03
C GLY A 539 22.74 0.12 -3.04
N SER A 540 24.04 0.40 -2.97
CA SER A 540 25.03 -0.15 -3.91
C SER A 540 26.38 -0.33 -3.22
N VAL A 541 27.06 -1.46 -3.50
CA VAL A 541 28.45 -1.75 -3.12
C VAL A 541 29.27 -2.21 -4.32
N GLY A 542 30.58 -1.96 -4.31
CA GLY A 542 31.50 -2.20 -5.44
C GLY A 542 31.54 -0.95 -6.35
N GLU A 543 32.41 -0.92 -7.37
CA GLU A 543 33.39 -1.89 -7.84
C GLU A 543 34.62 -1.93 -6.91
N ASN A 544 35.16 -3.13 -6.70
CA ASN A 544 36.34 -3.34 -5.86
C ASN A 544 37.51 -3.78 -6.73
N LEU A 545 38.43 -2.88 -7.00
CA LEU A 545 39.60 -3.15 -7.85
C LEU A 545 40.85 -3.32 -6.98
N PRO A 546 41.51 -4.51 -7.02
CA PRO A 546 42.76 -4.71 -6.27
C PRO A 546 43.82 -3.72 -6.73
N ARG A 547 44.53 -3.15 -5.75
CA ARG A 547 45.73 -2.37 -6.05
C ARG A 547 46.91 -3.34 -6.31
N LEU A 548 47.43 -3.34 -7.52
CA LEU A 548 48.57 -4.12 -7.91
C LEU A 548 49.90 -3.44 -7.52
#